data_dc2dbd4e3d480692a34638b714941542
#
_entry.id   dc2dbd4e3d480692a34638b714941542
#
_cell.length_a   1.000
_cell.length_b   1.000
_cell.length_c   1.000
_cell.angle_alpha   90.00
_cell.angle_beta   90.00
_cell.angle_gamma   90.00
#
_symmetry.space_group_name_H-M   'P 1'
#
loop_
_entity.id
_entity.type
_entity.pdbx_description
1 polymer ?
#
loop_
_entity_poly.entity_id
_entity_poly.type
_entity_poly.pdbx_seq_one_letter_code
_entity_poly.pdbx_strand_id
1 'polypeptide(L)'
;MKTNIYCWLTALCWLVSLPVLADLPTSNTTTVTETMDTSSLPAPLYIWNKVIVGSSTGTNSTNVGMVCKSSTDSTNGACPTALSWTGLAPGFITLTFTQDRTGQTKTLTVAGVRNIGSANSFKPWTGVNSGGLYAPILTYSIAQSELSSLTDGVWRATLVMDYYNYSPATYVATWTASITLTVTSESAQQVYFPAFASTDATVDLDVRGLLSTTTSGSASLDMCLYDGANAAGKTIILSLSDQGASPSDRTSGLFSVYRTGGSAADAADRIDFAITVKNPVTRAAQTVKNGESITWTAPDGGFTARLVTLPDYTTSTYCVPAPLTFTTQTFKPSTKHSGDYTGTVTVTYTPSTS
;
A
#
# COMPACT_ATOMS: atom_id res chain seq x y z
N MET A 1 -51.43 47.43 65.14
CA MET A 1 -50.80 46.14 65.36
C MET A 1 -51.07 45.30 64.11
N LYS A 2 -50.06 45.11 63.26
CA LYS A 2 -50.16 44.25 62.05
C LYS A 2 -49.30 43.03 62.31
N THR A 3 -49.93 41.87 62.41
CA THR A 3 -49.25 40.56 62.58
C THR A 3 -48.98 39.96 61.25
N ASN A 4 -47.70 39.80 60.90
CA ASN A 4 -47.25 39.10 59.68
C ASN A 4 -47.10 37.61 60.00
N ILE A 5 -47.87 36.77 59.30
CA ILE A 5 -47.72 35.28 59.28
C ILE A 5 -46.82 34.90 58.12
N TYR A 6 -45.62 34.40 58.41
CA TYR A 6 -44.74 33.79 57.44
C TYR A 6 -45.10 32.31 57.29
N CYS A 7 -45.60 31.97 56.12
CA CYS A 7 -45.86 30.59 55.74
C CYS A 7 -44.57 30.01 55.14
N TRP A 8 -43.91 29.04 55.79
CA TRP A 8 -42.76 28.27 55.27
C TRP A 8 -43.27 27.12 54.43
N LEU A 9 -43.18 27.21 53.11
CA LEU A 9 -43.32 26.07 52.18
C LEU A 9 -41.99 25.33 52.11
N THR A 10 -41.86 24.22 52.80
CA THR A 10 -40.79 23.23 52.57
C THR A 10 -41.13 22.44 51.33
N ALA A 11 -40.49 22.78 50.19
CA ALA A 11 -40.52 21.99 49.00
C ALA A 11 -39.63 20.74 49.21
N LEU A 12 -40.26 19.59 49.45
CA LEU A 12 -39.59 18.31 49.53
C LEU A 12 -39.25 17.86 48.08
N CYS A 13 -38.04 18.14 47.63
CA CYS A 13 -37.52 17.70 46.35
C CYS A 13 -37.24 16.20 46.43
N TRP A 14 -38.13 15.36 45.90
CA TRP A 14 -37.88 13.95 45.70
C TRP A 14 -36.88 13.84 44.55
N LEU A 15 -35.61 13.59 44.88
CA LEU A 15 -34.61 13.12 43.91
C LEU A 15 -35.01 11.71 43.52
N VAL A 16 -35.75 11.58 42.42
CA VAL A 16 -35.93 10.31 41.75
C VAL A 16 -34.58 10.00 41.09
N SER A 17 -33.76 9.21 41.76
CA SER A 17 -32.60 8.57 41.13
C SER A 17 -33.14 7.57 40.10
N LEU A 18 -33.19 7.97 38.85
CA LEU A 18 -33.41 7.04 37.77
C LEU A 18 -32.27 6.00 37.79
N PRO A 19 -32.60 4.71 37.83
CA PRO A 19 -31.56 3.70 37.69
C PRO A 19 -30.85 3.93 36.35
N VAL A 20 -29.57 4.22 36.40
CA VAL A 20 -28.73 4.21 35.22
C VAL A 20 -28.66 2.76 34.78
N LEU A 21 -29.45 2.39 33.78
CA LEU A 21 -29.41 1.07 33.17
C LEU A 21 -28.07 0.94 32.49
N ALA A 22 -27.39 -0.16 32.72
CA ALA A 22 -26.18 -0.51 31.97
C ALA A 22 -26.54 -0.65 30.49
N ASP A 23 -25.98 0.19 29.65
CA ASP A 23 -26.14 0.06 28.23
C ASP A 23 -25.32 -1.14 27.72
N LEU A 24 -26.00 -2.09 27.08
CA LEU A 24 -25.37 -3.15 26.33
C LEU A 24 -24.64 -2.55 25.14
N PRO A 25 -23.58 -3.23 24.64
CA PRO A 25 -22.91 -2.80 23.43
C PRO A 25 -23.88 -2.64 22.28
N THR A 26 -23.77 -1.55 21.52
CA THR A 26 -24.47 -1.37 20.25
C THR A 26 -23.59 -1.85 19.10
N SER A 27 -24.22 -2.18 17.96
CA SER A 27 -23.49 -2.53 16.74
C SER A 27 -22.60 -1.35 16.30
N ASN A 28 -21.39 -1.65 15.87
CA ASN A 28 -20.39 -0.67 15.50
C ASN A 28 -19.64 -1.08 14.24
N THR A 29 -19.23 -0.10 13.44
CA THR A 29 -18.34 -0.28 12.29
C THR A 29 -17.12 0.61 12.46
N THR A 30 -15.94 -0.01 12.41
CA THR A 30 -14.64 0.66 12.50
C THR A 30 -13.95 0.58 11.16
N THR A 31 -13.33 1.66 10.71
CA THR A 31 -12.44 1.66 9.55
C THR A 31 -11.01 1.77 10.04
N VAL A 32 -10.15 0.84 9.61
CA VAL A 32 -8.71 0.84 9.86
C VAL A 32 -8.02 1.03 8.51
N THR A 33 -7.29 2.11 8.36
CA THR A 33 -6.50 2.39 7.16
C THR A 33 -5.08 2.68 7.62
N GLU A 34 -4.13 1.91 7.11
CA GLU A 34 -2.71 2.05 7.45
C GLU A 34 -1.87 1.94 6.17
N THR A 35 -0.84 2.79 6.11
CA THR A 35 0.21 2.70 5.09
C THR A 35 1.51 2.36 5.79
N MET A 36 2.17 1.30 5.34
CA MET A 36 3.40 0.80 5.96
C MET A 36 4.41 0.40 4.90
N ASP A 37 5.67 0.68 5.14
CA ASP A 37 6.77 0.17 4.33
C ASP A 37 7.32 -1.12 4.93
N THR A 38 7.73 -2.06 4.06
CA THR A 38 8.28 -3.37 4.49
C THR A 38 9.53 -3.23 5.37
N SER A 39 10.26 -2.11 5.26
CA SER A 39 11.43 -1.79 6.10
C SER A 39 11.05 -1.21 7.47
N SER A 40 9.81 -0.74 7.66
CA SER A 40 9.35 -0.04 8.87
C SER A 40 7.91 -0.39 9.22
N LEU A 41 7.67 -1.66 9.52
CA LEU A 41 6.34 -2.15 9.89
C LEU A 41 5.96 -1.75 11.32
N PRO A 42 4.67 -1.45 11.59
CA PRO A 42 4.19 -1.15 12.94
C PRO A 42 4.32 -2.36 13.86
N ALA A 43 4.56 -2.12 15.14
CA ALA A 43 4.75 -3.14 16.14
C ALA A 43 3.86 -2.94 17.38
N PRO A 44 2.65 -3.45 17.45
CA PRO A 44 1.76 -4.08 16.47
C PRO A 44 0.82 -3.10 15.76
N LEU A 45 0.09 -3.57 14.74
CA LEU A 45 -1.05 -2.86 14.17
C LEU A 45 -2.32 -3.14 14.99
N TYR A 46 -3.00 -2.08 15.47
CA TYR A 46 -4.23 -2.23 16.23
C TYR A 46 -5.47 -2.10 15.36
N ILE A 47 -6.38 -3.07 15.45
CA ILE A 47 -7.74 -2.99 14.91
C ILE A 47 -8.64 -2.23 15.90
N TRP A 48 -8.60 -2.67 17.17
CA TRP A 48 -9.20 -1.98 18.31
C TRP A 48 -8.15 -1.86 19.41
N ASN A 49 -7.92 -0.65 19.90
CA ASN A 49 -6.91 -0.38 20.92
C ASN A 49 -7.56 0.11 22.20
N LYS A 50 -7.69 -0.78 23.18
CA LYS A 50 -8.29 -0.50 24.50
C LYS A 50 -9.67 0.15 24.42
N VAL A 51 -10.52 -0.33 23.51
CA VAL A 51 -11.86 0.20 23.29
C VAL A 51 -12.78 -0.32 24.39
N ILE A 52 -13.45 0.60 25.10
CA ILE A 52 -14.44 0.27 26.13
C ILE A 52 -15.75 -0.11 25.44
N VAL A 53 -16.35 -1.21 25.88
CA VAL A 53 -17.58 -1.76 25.30
C VAL A 53 -18.72 -1.65 26.29
N GLY A 54 -19.77 -0.91 25.92
CA GLY A 54 -20.93 -0.68 26.77
C GLY A 54 -20.66 0.31 27.89
N SER A 55 -21.56 0.38 28.89
CA SER A 55 -21.45 1.28 30.04
C SER A 55 -20.78 0.61 31.25
N SER A 56 -19.99 1.37 31.99
CA SER A 56 -19.32 0.91 33.21
C SER A 56 -20.24 0.74 34.45
N THR A 57 -21.53 1.04 34.34
CA THR A 57 -22.43 1.20 35.48
C THR A 57 -23.51 0.13 35.62
N GLY A 58 -23.33 -1.07 35.05
CA GLY A 58 -24.38 -2.08 35.18
C GLY A 58 -23.89 -3.52 35.33
N THR A 59 -24.66 -4.34 36.02
CA THR A 59 -24.35 -5.73 36.35
C THR A 59 -24.28 -6.67 35.15
N ASN A 60 -24.74 -6.25 33.97
CA ASN A 60 -24.82 -7.10 32.77
C ASN A 60 -23.68 -6.90 31.76
N SER A 61 -22.87 -5.85 31.90
CA SER A 61 -21.81 -5.55 30.92
C SER A 61 -20.56 -6.48 31.02
N THR A 62 -20.35 -7.11 32.16
CA THR A 62 -19.19 -7.98 32.42
C THR A 62 -19.31 -9.36 31.78
N ASN A 63 -20.52 -9.81 31.50
CA ASN A 63 -20.80 -11.15 30.98
C ASN A 63 -20.80 -11.23 29.44
N VAL A 64 -20.57 -10.13 28.78
CA VAL A 64 -20.52 -10.13 27.30
C VAL A 64 -19.16 -10.56 26.79
N GLY A 65 -19.16 -11.41 25.78
CA GLY A 65 -17.97 -11.81 25.04
C GLY A 65 -18.21 -11.70 23.56
N MET A 66 -17.12 -11.76 22.79
CA MET A 66 -17.16 -11.71 21.34
C MET A 66 -16.80 -13.06 20.72
N VAL A 67 -17.55 -13.46 19.73
CA VAL A 67 -17.34 -14.71 18.98
C VAL A 67 -17.30 -14.42 17.48
N CYS A 68 -16.70 -15.31 16.70
CA CYS A 68 -16.73 -15.25 15.25
C CYS A 68 -18.04 -15.79 14.68
N LYS A 69 -18.34 -15.44 13.41
CA LYS A 69 -19.44 -16.02 12.64
C LYS A 69 -19.16 -17.48 12.25
N SER A 70 -17.90 -17.85 12.09
CA SER A 70 -17.43 -19.18 11.72
C SER A 70 -16.22 -19.57 12.53
N SER A 71 -16.07 -20.86 12.80
CA SER A 71 -14.86 -21.42 13.43
C SER A 71 -13.79 -21.87 12.42
N THR A 72 -14.13 -21.92 11.12
CA THR A 72 -13.27 -22.44 10.06
C THR A 72 -13.12 -21.51 8.86
N ASP A 73 -14.13 -20.71 8.54
CA ASP A 73 -14.07 -19.74 7.45
C ASP A 73 -13.46 -18.43 7.94
N SER A 74 -12.25 -18.13 7.47
CA SER A 74 -11.46 -16.95 7.85
C SER A 74 -11.77 -15.69 7.02
N THR A 75 -12.73 -15.75 6.10
CA THR A 75 -13.10 -14.59 5.25
C THR A 75 -13.49 -13.37 6.09
N ASN A 76 -14.27 -13.59 7.16
CA ASN A 76 -14.69 -12.54 8.11
C ASN A 76 -14.13 -12.78 9.53
N GLY A 77 -13.12 -13.62 9.65
CA GLY A 77 -12.52 -14.03 10.91
C GLY A 77 -13.02 -15.39 11.41
N ALA A 78 -12.10 -16.33 11.59
CA ALA A 78 -12.37 -17.67 12.15
C ALA A 78 -11.87 -17.76 13.57
N CYS A 79 -12.77 -18.04 14.51
CA CYS A 79 -12.53 -18.31 15.92
C CYS A 79 -13.76 -19.02 16.52
N PRO A 80 -13.80 -19.38 17.83
CA PRO A 80 -14.97 -19.97 18.43
C PRO A 80 -16.25 -19.18 18.18
N THR A 81 -17.34 -19.89 17.86
CA THR A 81 -18.67 -19.32 17.54
C THR A 81 -19.60 -19.28 18.76
N ALA A 82 -19.11 -19.73 19.91
CA ALA A 82 -19.84 -19.71 21.17
C ALA A 82 -18.94 -19.29 22.33
N LEU A 83 -19.53 -18.66 23.33
CA LEU A 83 -18.81 -18.30 24.55
C LEU A 83 -18.44 -19.55 25.35
N SER A 84 -17.30 -19.50 26.03
CA SER A 84 -16.80 -20.54 26.91
C SER A 84 -16.31 -19.97 28.25
N TRP A 85 -16.25 -20.82 29.30
CA TRP A 85 -15.74 -20.43 30.62
C TRP A 85 -14.21 -20.35 30.70
N THR A 86 -13.50 -20.84 29.71
CA THR A 86 -12.07 -21.05 29.81
C THR A 86 -11.26 -20.18 28.85
N GLY A 87 -10.20 -19.58 29.35
CA GLY A 87 -9.16 -19.07 28.50
C GLY A 87 -8.58 -17.72 28.90
N LEU A 88 -7.31 -17.79 29.36
CA LEU A 88 -6.47 -16.61 29.50
C LEU A 88 -6.12 -16.06 28.10
N ALA A 89 -5.97 -14.72 28.04
CA ALA A 89 -5.57 -14.00 26.82
C ALA A 89 -4.13 -14.40 26.38
N PRO A 90 -3.81 -14.18 25.09
CA PRO A 90 -4.69 -13.77 24.02
C PRO A 90 -5.52 -14.89 23.41
N GLY A 91 -6.64 -14.55 22.76
CA GLY A 91 -7.33 -15.41 21.82
C GLY A 91 -6.86 -15.10 20.41
N PHE A 92 -6.73 -16.11 19.55
CA PHE A 92 -6.27 -15.94 18.18
C PHE A 92 -7.42 -16.13 17.20
N ILE A 93 -7.53 -15.20 16.26
CA ILE A 93 -8.53 -15.16 15.20
C ILE A 93 -7.77 -15.22 13.90
N THR A 94 -8.14 -16.13 13.02
CA THR A 94 -7.56 -16.24 11.68
C THR A 94 -8.37 -15.36 10.73
N LEU A 95 -7.75 -14.41 10.04
CA LEU A 95 -8.43 -13.46 9.14
C LEU A 95 -7.75 -13.45 7.78
N THR A 96 -8.55 -13.61 6.71
CA THR A 96 -8.05 -13.60 5.34
C THR A 96 -8.04 -12.18 4.78
N PHE A 97 -6.89 -11.76 4.30
CA PHE A 97 -6.65 -10.55 3.54
C PHE A 97 -6.58 -10.88 2.05
N THR A 98 -7.15 -10.01 1.23
CA THR A 98 -7.10 -10.11 -0.24
C THR A 98 -6.41 -8.89 -0.81
N GLN A 99 -5.43 -9.08 -1.69
CA GLN A 99 -4.78 -8.00 -2.39
C GLN A 99 -5.64 -7.53 -3.56
N ASP A 100 -5.91 -6.23 -3.62
CA ASP A 100 -6.86 -5.64 -4.58
C ASP A 100 -6.53 -5.94 -6.05
N ARG A 101 -5.24 -5.88 -6.42
CA ARG A 101 -4.83 -5.94 -7.82
C ARG A 101 -4.60 -7.36 -8.32
N THR A 102 -4.02 -8.22 -7.49
CA THR A 102 -3.69 -9.60 -7.88
C THR A 102 -4.79 -10.59 -7.55
N GLY A 103 -5.69 -10.25 -6.60
CA GLY A 103 -6.61 -11.20 -5.98
C GLY A 103 -5.93 -12.24 -5.09
N GLN A 104 -4.62 -12.09 -4.84
CA GLN A 104 -3.89 -12.97 -3.95
C GLN A 104 -4.47 -12.89 -2.53
N THR A 105 -4.60 -14.02 -1.87
CA THR A 105 -5.07 -14.08 -0.49
C THR A 105 -3.94 -14.45 0.45
N LYS A 106 -3.96 -13.87 1.65
CA LYS A 106 -3.06 -14.17 2.75
C LYS A 106 -3.85 -14.21 4.05
N THR A 107 -3.64 -15.25 4.84
CA THR A 107 -4.28 -15.40 6.13
C THR A 107 -3.34 -14.91 7.22
N LEU A 108 -3.78 -13.97 8.04
CA LEU A 108 -3.05 -13.41 9.18
C LEU A 108 -3.73 -13.77 10.49
N THR A 109 -2.93 -13.80 11.57
CA THR A 109 -3.42 -14.02 12.92
C THR A 109 -3.68 -12.68 13.61
N VAL A 110 -4.90 -12.48 14.08
CA VAL A 110 -5.31 -11.37 14.94
C VAL A 110 -5.33 -11.86 16.39
N ALA A 111 -4.55 -11.20 17.24
CA ALA A 111 -4.55 -11.44 18.68
C ALA A 111 -5.64 -10.59 19.33
N GLY A 112 -6.61 -11.22 19.97
CA GLY A 112 -7.71 -10.56 20.68
C GLY A 112 -7.55 -10.70 22.19
N VAL A 113 -7.75 -9.59 22.91
CA VAL A 113 -7.73 -9.53 24.38
C VAL A 113 -8.96 -8.79 24.85
N ARG A 114 -9.64 -9.34 25.83
CA ARG A 114 -10.71 -8.72 26.60
C ARG A 114 -10.27 -8.55 28.04
N ASN A 115 -10.13 -7.32 28.49
CA ASN A 115 -9.86 -7.01 29.90
C ASN A 115 -11.14 -6.65 30.64
N ILE A 116 -11.21 -7.03 31.90
CA ILE A 116 -12.28 -6.65 32.84
C ILE A 116 -11.60 -6.00 34.04
N GLY A 117 -11.78 -4.69 34.18
CA GLY A 117 -11.07 -3.92 35.19
C GLY A 117 -9.55 -3.94 34.99
N SER A 118 -8.78 -3.79 36.05
CA SER A 118 -7.32 -3.68 35.99
C SER A 118 -6.58 -5.01 36.12
N ALA A 119 -7.25 -6.13 36.39
CA ALA A 119 -6.60 -7.31 36.92
C ALA A 119 -6.52 -8.52 35.99
N ASN A 120 -7.45 -8.74 35.06
CA ASN A 120 -7.50 -9.98 34.30
C ASN A 120 -7.72 -9.79 32.80
N SER A 121 -6.90 -10.49 32.03
CA SER A 121 -6.97 -10.55 30.57
C SER A 121 -7.48 -11.91 30.12
N PHE A 122 -8.54 -11.91 29.31
CA PHE A 122 -9.23 -13.10 28.82
C PHE A 122 -9.24 -13.14 27.28
N LYS A 123 -9.47 -14.33 26.75
CA LYS A 123 -9.82 -14.46 25.32
C LYS A 123 -11.15 -13.75 25.04
N PRO A 124 -11.35 -13.20 23.84
CA PRO A 124 -12.58 -12.46 23.49
C PRO A 124 -13.88 -13.23 23.78
N TRP A 125 -13.88 -14.54 23.55
CA TRP A 125 -15.03 -15.42 23.70
C TRP A 125 -15.15 -16.05 25.11
N THR A 126 -14.40 -15.57 26.09
CA THR A 126 -14.54 -16.07 27.45
C THR A 126 -15.71 -15.38 28.13
N GLY A 127 -16.70 -16.16 28.56
CA GLY A 127 -17.83 -15.70 29.36
C GLY A 127 -17.49 -15.72 30.83
N VAL A 128 -16.81 -14.70 31.37
CA VAL A 128 -16.48 -14.60 32.78
C VAL A 128 -17.47 -13.71 33.50
N ASN A 129 -18.08 -14.22 34.55
CA ASN A 129 -18.78 -13.43 35.55
C ASN A 129 -17.78 -13.01 36.63
N SER A 130 -17.28 -11.78 36.59
CA SER A 130 -16.28 -11.30 37.54
C SER A 130 -16.89 -10.66 38.77
N GLY A 131 -18.22 -10.60 38.88
CA GLY A 131 -18.91 -9.96 40.02
C GLY A 131 -18.63 -8.45 40.17
N GLY A 132 -17.94 -7.85 39.20
CA GLY A 132 -17.57 -6.44 39.22
C GLY A 132 -18.34 -5.60 38.19
N LEU A 133 -18.51 -4.33 38.47
CA LEU A 133 -19.22 -3.34 37.65
C LEU A 133 -18.29 -2.70 36.59
N TYR A 134 -17.54 -3.51 35.79
CA TYR A 134 -16.58 -2.97 34.82
C TYR A 134 -17.00 -3.31 33.40
N ALA A 135 -17.00 -2.31 32.53
CA ALA A 135 -17.15 -2.54 31.10
C ALA A 135 -15.92 -3.29 30.54
N PRO A 136 -16.11 -4.26 29.65
CA PRO A 136 -15.00 -4.91 28.97
C PRO A 136 -14.19 -3.90 28.15
N ILE A 137 -12.87 -4.09 28.16
CA ILE A 137 -11.92 -3.30 27.35
C ILE A 137 -11.33 -4.26 26.32
N LEU A 138 -11.49 -3.93 25.04
CA LEU A 138 -11.02 -4.74 23.95
C LEU A 138 -9.72 -4.22 23.34
N THR A 139 -8.81 -5.13 23.09
CA THR A 139 -7.60 -4.88 22.30
C THR A 139 -7.45 -5.99 21.26
N TYR A 140 -7.49 -5.61 19.99
CA TYR A 140 -7.26 -6.52 18.88
C TYR A 140 -6.13 -5.99 18.02
N SER A 141 -5.14 -6.83 17.75
CA SER A 141 -3.95 -6.40 17.03
C SER A 141 -3.38 -7.52 16.13
N ILE A 142 -2.66 -7.08 15.12
CA ILE A 142 -1.88 -7.95 14.23
C ILE A 142 -0.40 -7.72 14.55
N ALA A 143 0.33 -8.79 14.82
CA ALA A 143 1.75 -8.69 15.15
C ALA A 143 2.58 -8.27 13.92
N GLN A 144 3.71 -7.60 14.13
CA GLN A 144 4.64 -7.22 13.08
C GLN A 144 5.09 -8.41 12.22
N SER A 145 5.32 -9.57 12.84
CA SER A 145 5.70 -10.80 12.13
C SER A 145 4.63 -11.32 11.16
N GLU A 146 3.37 -11.08 11.44
CA GLU A 146 2.26 -11.40 10.53
C GLU A 146 2.25 -10.42 9.36
N LEU A 147 2.40 -9.11 9.63
CA LEU A 147 2.43 -8.04 8.62
C LEU A 147 3.60 -8.21 7.65
N SER A 148 4.76 -8.67 8.11
CA SER A 148 5.94 -8.92 7.26
C SER A 148 5.74 -10.02 6.22
N SER A 149 4.67 -10.79 6.34
CA SER A 149 4.30 -11.80 5.35
C SER A 149 3.51 -11.25 4.16
N LEU A 150 3.07 -9.99 4.23
CA LEU A 150 2.37 -9.31 3.14
C LEU A 150 3.39 -8.77 2.13
N THR A 151 3.10 -8.97 0.86
CA THR A 151 3.83 -8.31 -0.23
C THR A 151 3.26 -6.91 -0.46
N ASP A 152 4.01 -6.08 -1.18
CA ASP A 152 3.58 -4.75 -1.58
C ASP A 152 2.21 -4.76 -2.30
N GLY A 153 1.46 -3.68 -2.11
CA GLY A 153 0.12 -3.51 -2.66
C GLY A 153 -0.94 -3.18 -1.61
N VAL A 154 -2.18 -3.06 -2.06
CA VAL A 154 -3.32 -2.75 -1.19
C VAL A 154 -4.01 -4.05 -0.79
N TRP A 155 -4.04 -4.30 0.51
CA TRP A 155 -4.66 -5.49 1.11
C TRP A 155 -5.92 -5.11 1.87
N ARG A 156 -6.99 -5.89 1.69
CA ARG A 156 -8.27 -5.66 2.36
C ARG A 156 -8.73 -6.88 3.12
N ALA A 157 -9.34 -6.63 4.28
CA ALA A 157 -10.03 -7.63 5.07
C ALA A 157 -11.22 -7.01 5.80
N THR A 158 -12.18 -7.85 6.19
CA THR A 158 -13.30 -7.45 7.04
C THR A 158 -13.38 -8.42 8.21
N LEU A 159 -13.17 -7.91 9.43
CA LEU A 159 -13.38 -8.70 10.64
C LEU A 159 -14.78 -8.45 11.17
N VAL A 160 -15.56 -9.53 11.39
CA VAL A 160 -16.93 -9.46 11.93
C VAL A 160 -17.01 -10.29 13.19
N MET A 161 -17.37 -9.64 14.30
CA MET A 161 -17.49 -10.27 15.61
C MET A 161 -18.87 -10.00 16.19
N ASP A 162 -19.51 -11.07 16.72
CA ASP A 162 -20.78 -10.95 17.41
C ASP A 162 -20.61 -10.93 18.92
N TYR A 163 -21.26 -9.99 19.56
CA TYR A 163 -21.40 -9.93 21.01
C TYR A 163 -22.55 -10.81 21.49
N TYR A 164 -22.26 -11.65 22.46
CA TYR A 164 -23.26 -12.41 23.20
C TYR A 164 -23.15 -12.12 24.69
N ASN A 165 -24.31 -12.05 25.35
CA ASN A 165 -24.37 -12.20 26.81
C ASN A 165 -24.21 -13.68 27.15
N TYR A 166 -23.47 -14.00 28.21
CA TYR A 166 -23.11 -15.38 28.50
C TYR A 166 -24.26 -16.21 29.13
N SER A 167 -25.08 -15.62 29.98
CA SER A 167 -26.11 -16.37 30.70
C SER A 167 -27.41 -15.60 30.83
N PRO A 168 -28.45 -15.94 30.08
CA PRO A 168 -28.45 -16.92 28.97
C PRO A 168 -27.66 -16.42 27.76
N ALA A 169 -27.17 -17.32 26.90
CA ALA A 169 -26.46 -16.95 25.68
C ALA A 169 -27.41 -16.23 24.71
N THR A 170 -27.35 -14.90 24.71
CA THR A 170 -28.24 -14.03 23.95
C THR A 170 -27.41 -13.09 23.09
N TYR A 171 -27.71 -13.01 21.80
CA TYR A 171 -27.10 -12.05 20.89
C TYR A 171 -27.39 -10.62 21.35
N VAL A 172 -26.38 -9.75 21.27
CA VAL A 172 -26.44 -8.36 21.69
C VAL A 172 -26.19 -7.41 20.53
N ALA A 173 -25.05 -7.58 19.84
CA ALA A 173 -24.59 -6.65 18.82
C ALA A 173 -23.59 -7.31 17.88
N THR A 174 -23.35 -6.69 16.71
CA THR A 174 -22.25 -7.04 15.80
C THR A 174 -21.28 -5.89 15.67
N TRP A 175 -19.99 -6.17 15.81
CA TRP A 175 -18.92 -5.24 15.50
C TRP A 175 -18.19 -5.66 14.24
N THR A 176 -17.99 -4.69 13.37
CA THR A 176 -17.31 -4.90 12.07
C THR A 176 -16.11 -3.97 11.98
N ALA A 177 -14.96 -4.51 11.59
CA ALA A 177 -13.80 -3.70 11.22
C ALA A 177 -13.49 -3.90 9.74
N SER A 178 -13.55 -2.83 8.96
CA SER A 178 -13.09 -2.78 7.58
C SER A 178 -11.63 -2.33 7.57
N ILE A 179 -10.72 -3.20 7.11
CA ILE A 179 -9.29 -3.02 7.21
C ILE A 179 -8.72 -2.84 5.80
N THR A 180 -7.96 -1.77 5.60
CA THR A 180 -7.22 -1.49 4.37
C THR A 180 -5.76 -1.22 4.73
N LEU A 181 -4.85 -2.06 4.24
CA LEU A 181 -3.42 -1.93 4.46
C LEU A 181 -2.74 -1.65 3.11
N THR A 182 -2.04 -0.53 3.00
CA THR A 182 -1.18 -0.23 1.87
C THR A 182 0.25 -0.58 2.27
N VAL A 183 0.77 -1.65 1.68
CA VAL A 183 2.16 -2.10 1.91
C VAL A 183 3.02 -1.60 0.78
N THR A 184 4.13 -0.93 1.11
CA THR A 184 5.11 -0.42 0.16
C THR A 184 6.47 -1.07 0.38
N SER A 185 7.28 -1.07 -0.66
CA SER A 185 8.68 -1.49 -0.65
C SER A 185 9.49 -0.40 -1.36
N GLU A 186 9.58 0.79 -0.74
CA GLU A 186 10.20 1.96 -1.38
C GLU A 186 11.66 1.72 -1.76
N SER A 187 12.39 0.91 -0.99
CA SER A 187 13.76 0.52 -1.32
C SER A 187 13.87 -0.38 -2.56
N ALA A 188 12.76 -0.94 -3.02
CA ALA A 188 12.71 -1.82 -4.18
C ALA A 188 12.27 -1.13 -5.48
N GLN A 189 12.08 0.20 -5.44
CA GLN A 189 11.76 0.98 -6.63
C GLN A 189 12.86 0.82 -7.68
N GLN A 190 12.48 0.47 -8.90
CA GLN A 190 13.47 0.23 -9.95
C GLN A 190 12.90 0.39 -11.36
N VAL A 191 13.81 0.68 -12.28
CA VAL A 191 13.59 0.54 -13.72
C VAL A 191 14.00 -0.87 -14.09
N TYR A 192 13.12 -1.62 -14.75
CA TYR A 192 13.33 -2.99 -15.14
C TYR A 192 13.25 -3.16 -16.67
N PHE A 193 14.19 -3.88 -17.23
CA PHE A 193 14.24 -4.19 -18.66
C PHE A 193 13.97 -5.70 -18.86
N PRO A 194 12.73 -6.08 -19.20
CA PRO A 194 12.31 -7.48 -19.25
C PRO A 194 13.13 -8.36 -20.19
N ALA A 195 13.56 -7.80 -21.34
CA ALA A 195 14.37 -8.53 -22.31
C ALA A 195 15.76 -8.92 -21.78
N PHE A 196 16.25 -8.21 -20.76
CA PHE A 196 17.56 -8.44 -20.14
C PHE A 196 17.45 -9.07 -18.75
N ALA A 197 16.24 -9.18 -18.21
CA ALA A 197 15.97 -9.57 -16.82
C ALA A 197 16.85 -8.79 -15.82
N SER A 198 17.04 -7.47 -16.05
CA SER A 198 18.00 -6.62 -15.34
C SER A 198 17.49 -5.18 -15.25
N THR A 199 18.15 -4.39 -14.41
CA THR A 199 18.06 -2.91 -14.35
C THR A 199 18.97 -2.22 -15.37
N ASP A 200 19.84 -2.99 -16.07
CA ASP A 200 20.71 -2.51 -17.12
C ASP A 200 20.34 -3.16 -18.44
N ALA A 201 20.48 -2.40 -19.54
CA ALA A 201 20.19 -2.88 -20.89
C ALA A 201 21.18 -2.34 -21.90
N THR A 202 21.48 -3.12 -22.92
CA THR A 202 22.27 -2.69 -24.06
C THR A 202 21.38 -2.59 -25.30
N VAL A 203 21.49 -1.48 -26.02
CA VAL A 203 20.69 -1.20 -27.22
C VAL A 203 21.62 -0.97 -28.42
N ASP A 204 21.46 -1.76 -29.45
CA ASP A 204 22.07 -1.49 -30.76
C ASP A 204 21.11 -0.61 -31.58
N LEU A 205 21.58 0.57 -31.99
CA LEU A 205 20.78 1.52 -32.78
C LEU A 205 20.51 1.02 -34.21
N ASP A 206 21.08 -0.12 -34.61
CA ASP A 206 20.89 -0.77 -35.92
C ASP A 206 21.10 0.18 -37.10
N VAL A 207 22.19 0.93 -37.06
CA VAL A 207 22.52 1.90 -38.09
C VAL A 207 23.03 1.13 -39.33
N ARG A 208 22.24 1.14 -40.41
CA ARG A 208 22.54 0.45 -41.66
C ARG A 208 22.53 1.43 -42.82
N GLY A 209 23.45 1.27 -43.75
CA GLY A 209 23.46 2.07 -44.97
C GLY A 209 24.75 1.96 -45.75
N LEU A 210 24.72 2.44 -46.99
CA LEU A 210 25.89 2.53 -47.88
C LEU A 210 26.60 3.87 -47.61
N LEU A 211 27.91 3.89 -47.78
CA LEU A 211 28.74 5.11 -47.63
C LEU A 211 28.32 6.27 -48.51
N SER A 212 27.67 6.00 -49.62
CA SER A 212 27.24 7.00 -50.63
C SER A 212 25.83 7.56 -50.39
N THR A 213 25.08 7.00 -49.45
CA THR A 213 23.70 7.40 -49.18
C THR A 213 23.54 7.92 -47.74
N THR A 214 22.41 8.54 -47.45
CA THR A 214 22.05 8.86 -46.08
C THR A 214 21.57 7.59 -45.36
N THR A 215 21.86 7.52 -44.08
CA THR A 215 21.44 6.43 -43.21
C THR A 215 20.79 6.94 -41.93
N SER A 216 20.02 6.09 -41.28
CA SER A 216 19.47 6.28 -39.93
C SER A 216 19.37 4.90 -39.30
N GLY A 217 19.25 4.87 -38.00
CA GLY A 217 19.00 3.65 -37.23
C GLY A 217 17.84 3.83 -36.27
N SER A 218 17.21 2.75 -35.89
CA SER A 218 16.15 2.74 -34.89
C SER A 218 16.15 1.44 -34.10
N ALA A 219 15.92 1.56 -32.80
CA ALA A 219 15.79 0.42 -31.90
C ALA A 219 14.68 0.67 -30.87
N SER A 220 14.11 -0.40 -30.37
CA SER A 220 13.12 -0.36 -29.31
C SER A 220 13.61 -1.14 -28.10
N LEU A 221 13.33 -0.63 -26.90
CA LEU A 221 13.68 -1.25 -25.63
C LEU A 221 12.44 -1.33 -24.76
N ASP A 222 12.05 -2.53 -24.38
CA ASP A 222 10.98 -2.73 -23.43
C ASP A 222 11.45 -2.32 -22.02
N MET A 223 10.75 -1.37 -21.42
CA MET A 223 11.05 -0.84 -20.08
C MET A 223 9.80 -0.90 -19.23
N CYS A 224 9.97 -1.27 -17.98
CA CYS A 224 8.91 -1.32 -16.98
C CYS A 224 9.34 -0.61 -15.70
N LEU A 225 8.48 0.23 -15.15
CA LEU A 225 8.74 1.03 -13.96
C LEU A 225 8.03 0.40 -12.76
N TYR A 226 8.80 -0.01 -11.76
CA TYR A 226 8.29 -0.59 -10.53
C TYR A 226 8.34 0.45 -9.41
N ASP A 227 7.18 0.73 -8.79
CA ASP A 227 7.01 1.81 -7.82
C ASP A 227 7.16 1.37 -6.35
N GLY A 228 7.46 0.10 -6.10
CA GLY A 228 7.50 -0.43 -4.73
C GLY A 228 6.12 -0.59 -4.08
N ALA A 229 5.03 -0.36 -4.83
CA ALA A 229 3.66 -0.41 -4.33
C ALA A 229 2.73 -1.20 -5.26
N ASN A 230 3.29 -2.10 -6.07
CA ASN A 230 2.55 -2.95 -7.02
C ASN A 230 1.74 -2.14 -8.04
N ALA A 231 2.35 -1.06 -8.55
CA ALA A 231 1.77 -0.08 -9.47
C ALA A 231 0.54 0.68 -8.93
N ALA A 232 0.47 0.87 -7.60
CA ALA A 232 -0.55 1.69 -6.95
C ALA A 232 -0.17 3.19 -6.92
N GLY A 233 1.03 3.56 -7.38
CA GLY A 233 1.52 4.93 -7.44
C GLY A 233 0.61 5.86 -8.24
N LYS A 234 0.53 7.12 -7.81
CA LYS A 234 -0.33 8.15 -8.43
C LYS A 234 0.40 8.99 -9.46
N THR A 235 1.70 9.18 -9.30
CA THR A 235 2.51 10.03 -10.16
C THR A 235 3.84 9.35 -10.48
N ILE A 236 4.29 9.48 -11.71
CA ILE A 236 5.59 9.04 -12.19
C ILE A 236 6.33 10.26 -12.73
N ILE A 237 7.54 10.49 -12.22
CA ILE A 237 8.48 11.46 -12.78
C ILE A 237 9.63 10.67 -13.40
N LEU A 238 9.86 10.87 -14.70
CA LEU A 238 10.88 10.18 -15.47
C LEU A 238 11.78 11.21 -16.14
N SER A 239 13.09 11.03 -16.05
CA SER A 239 14.06 11.78 -16.84
C SER A 239 15.13 10.85 -17.41
N LEU A 240 15.60 11.19 -18.59
CA LEU A 240 16.68 10.48 -19.26
C LEU A 240 17.81 11.49 -19.55
N SER A 241 19.05 11.10 -19.28
CA SER A 241 20.22 11.92 -19.59
C SER A 241 21.34 11.06 -20.13
N ASP A 242 22.06 11.57 -21.14
CA ASP A 242 23.30 10.96 -21.59
C ASP A 242 24.49 11.45 -20.76
N GLN A 243 25.60 10.72 -20.87
CA GLN A 243 26.85 11.10 -20.23
C GLN A 243 27.67 12.02 -21.13
N GLY A 244 28.26 13.07 -20.54
CA GLY A 244 29.18 13.95 -21.19
C GLY A 244 28.69 15.39 -21.38
N ALA A 245 29.58 16.25 -21.87
CA ALA A 245 29.26 17.64 -22.17
C ALA A 245 28.31 17.72 -23.38
N SER A 246 27.34 18.64 -23.30
CA SER A 246 26.51 18.97 -24.47
C SER A 246 27.31 19.83 -25.44
N PRO A 247 27.73 19.28 -26.61
CA PRO A 247 28.41 20.09 -27.61
C PRO A 247 27.49 21.21 -28.10
N SER A 248 28.06 22.38 -28.36
CA SER A 248 27.30 23.57 -28.77
C SER A 248 26.56 23.41 -30.11
N ASP A 249 27.01 22.48 -30.94
CA ASP A 249 26.43 22.16 -32.26
C ASP A 249 25.41 21.03 -32.23
N ARG A 250 25.20 20.40 -31.06
CA ARG A 250 24.16 19.38 -30.90
C ARG A 250 22.79 20.06 -30.84
N THR A 251 21.83 19.55 -31.61
CA THR A 251 20.44 19.98 -31.50
C THR A 251 19.93 19.74 -30.07
N SER A 252 19.35 20.76 -29.46
CA SER A 252 18.84 20.70 -28.11
C SER A 252 17.84 19.57 -27.93
N GLY A 253 17.98 18.84 -26.81
CA GLY A 253 17.10 17.72 -26.44
C GLY A 253 17.49 16.37 -27.04
N LEU A 254 18.44 16.31 -27.97
CA LEU A 254 18.95 15.02 -28.48
C LEU A 254 19.97 14.39 -27.52
N PHE A 255 20.13 13.10 -27.65
CA PHE A 255 21.14 12.26 -26.99
C PHE A 255 22.23 11.93 -27.98
N SER A 256 23.40 11.52 -27.53
CA SER A 256 24.52 11.21 -28.41
C SER A 256 25.29 9.95 -27.98
N VAL A 257 25.77 9.22 -28.99
CA VAL A 257 26.87 8.25 -28.84
C VAL A 257 28.13 8.81 -29.49
N TYR A 258 29.26 8.47 -28.92
CA TYR A 258 30.57 8.99 -29.35
C TYR A 258 31.49 7.86 -29.81
N ARG A 259 32.33 8.16 -30.78
CA ARG A 259 33.37 7.21 -31.27
C ARG A 259 34.35 6.92 -30.12
N THR A 260 34.62 5.67 -29.88
CA THR A 260 35.62 5.22 -28.93
C THR A 260 37.00 5.81 -29.27
N GLY A 261 37.57 6.57 -28.30
CA GLY A 261 38.83 7.29 -28.50
C GLY A 261 38.72 8.56 -29.37
N GLY A 262 37.50 8.97 -29.75
CA GLY A 262 37.26 10.20 -30.50
C GLY A 262 37.06 11.43 -29.59
N SER A 263 36.77 12.59 -30.20
CA SER A 263 36.49 13.85 -29.51
C SER A 263 35.00 14.12 -29.48
N ALA A 264 34.43 14.32 -28.27
CA ALA A 264 33.03 14.69 -28.13
C ALA A 264 32.68 16.06 -28.76
N ALA A 265 33.66 16.92 -28.99
CA ALA A 265 33.50 18.19 -29.66
C ALA A 265 33.51 18.06 -31.21
N ASP A 266 33.91 16.93 -31.75
CA ASP A 266 33.93 16.72 -33.20
C ASP A 266 32.63 16.05 -33.65
N ALA A 267 31.89 16.74 -34.51
CA ALA A 267 30.65 16.18 -35.10
C ALA A 267 30.87 14.90 -35.89
N ALA A 268 32.08 14.66 -36.40
CA ALA A 268 32.42 13.44 -37.10
C ALA A 268 32.60 12.23 -36.15
N ASP A 269 32.83 12.48 -34.87
CA ASP A 269 32.98 11.48 -33.82
C ASP A 269 31.67 11.26 -33.05
N ARG A 270 30.52 11.85 -33.47
CA ARG A 270 29.27 11.82 -32.76
C ARG A 270 28.12 11.38 -33.68
N ILE A 271 27.19 10.60 -33.12
CA ILE A 271 25.91 10.28 -33.74
C ILE A 271 24.81 10.68 -32.77
N ASP A 272 23.95 11.62 -33.17
CA ASP A 272 22.86 12.12 -32.39
C ASP A 272 21.58 11.33 -32.64
N PHE A 273 20.80 11.10 -31.57
CA PHE A 273 19.54 10.36 -31.65
C PHE A 273 18.48 10.95 -30.74
N ALA A 274 17.24 10.73 -31.09
CA ALA A 274 16.06 11.06 -30.28
C ALA A 274 15.59 9.83 -29.52
N ILE A 275 15.00 10.06 -28.35
CA ILE A 275 14.30 9.02 -27.59
C ILE A 275 12.82 9.43 -27.48
N THR A 276 11.93 8.48 -27.73
CA THR A 276 10.53 8.57 -27.39
C THR A 276 10.18 7.49 -26.39
N VAL A 277 9.26 7.79 -25.47
CA VAL A 277 8.70 6.84 -24.52
C VAL A 277 7.21 6.70 -24.78
N LYS A 278 6.69 5.48 -24.66
CA LYS A 278 5.23 5.28 -24.70
C LYS A 278 4.62 5.73 -23.39
N ASN A 279 3.83 6.81 -23.44
CA ASN A 279 3.14 7.35 -22.27
C ASN A 279 2.18 6.29 -21.70
N PRO A 280 2.28 5.91 -20.40
CA PRO A 280 1.46 4.84 -19.83
C PRO A 280 -0.02 5.21 -19.66
N VAL A 281 -0.35 6.49 -19.73
CA VAL A 281 -1.73 7.00 -19.62
C VAL A 281 -2.37 7.10 -21.00
N THR A 282 -1.76 7.88 -21.90
CA THR A 282 -2.34 8.17 -23.21
C THR A 282 -2.05 7.11 -24.27
N ARG A 283 -1.07 6.23 -24.02
CA ARG A 283 -0.55 5.22 -24.95
C ARG A 283 0.16 5.80 -26.18
N ALA A 284 0.26 7.12 -26.30
CA ALA A 284 0.95 7.80 -27.38
C ALA A 284 2.48 7.81 -27.15
N ALA A 285 3.24 7.89 -28.25
CA ALA A 285 4.67 8.18 -28.18
C ALA A 285 4.87 9.63 -27.72
N GLN A 286 5.72 9.84 -26.71
CA GLN A 286 6.09 11.13 -26.16
C GLN A 286 7.60 11.30 -26.29
N THR A 287 8.03 12.43 -26.89
CA THR A 287 9.45 12.74 -26.98
C THR A 287 10.04 13.04 -25.61
N VAL A 288 11.16 12.42 -25.32
CA VAL A 288 11.98 12.70 -24.14
C VAL A 288 13.13 13.59 -24.58
N LYS A 289 13.32 14.72 -23.90
CA LYS A 289 14.48 15.57 -24.13
C LYS A 289 15.56 15.27 -23.10
N ASN A 290 16.79 15.29 -23.54
CA ASN A 290 17.95 15.02 -22.72
C ASN A 290 18.02 15.93 -21.48
N GLY A 291 18.01 15.32 -20.29
CA GLY A 291 18.06 16.03 -19.01
C GLY A 291 16.75 16.68 -18.57
N GLU A 292 15.68 16.66 -19.37
CA GLU A 292 14.37 17.18 -18.97
C GLU A 292 13.51 16.08 -18.32
N SER A 293 12.74 16.45 -17.29
CA SER A 293 11.80 15.55 -16.65
C SER A 293 10.43 15.60 -17.32
N ILE A 294 9.78 14.46 -17.41
CA ILE A 294 8.37 14.31 -17.79
C ILE A 294 7.60 13.75 -16.59
N THR A 295 6.36 14.21 -16.43
CA THR A 295 5.49 13.77 -15.33
C THR A 295 4.23 13.16 -15.89
N TRP A 296 3.85 12.01 -15.38
CA TRP A 296 2.59 11.35 -15.67
C TRP A 296 1.78 11.20 -14.39
N THR A 297 0.50 11.55 -14.46
CA THR A 297 -0.45 11.35 -13.36
C THR A 297 -1.43 10.26 -13.74
N ALA A 298 -1.62 9.30 -12.85
CA ALA A 298 -2.55 8.21 -13.06
C ALA A 298 -3.99 8.70 -13.12
N PRO A 299 -4.82 8.17 -14.02
CA PRO A 299 -6.25 8.37 -13.97
C PRO A 299 -6.86 7.65 -12.76
N ASP A 300 -8.14 7.90 -12.50
CA ASP A 300 -8.89 7.10 -11.54
C ASP A 300 -8.80 5.61 -11.91
N GLY A 301 -8.39 4.78 -10.93
CA GLY A 301 -8.08 3.36 -11.15
C GLY A 301 -6.60 3.04 -11.39
N GLY A 302 -5.70 4.06 -11.39
CA GLY A 302 -4.25 3.89 -11.46
C GLY A 302 -3.69 3.73 -12.87
N PHE A 303 -2.38 3.56 -12.97
CA PHE A 303 -1.70 3.25 -14.23
C PHE A 303 -2.06 1.85 -14.73
N THR A 304 -2.09 1.67 -16.06
CA THR A 304 -2.11 0.32 -16.61
C THR A 304 -0.80 -0.36 -16.26
N ALA A 305 -0.90 -1.53 -15.65
CA ALA A 305 0.26 -2.27 -15.20
C ALA A 305 0.36 -3.63 -15.90
N ARG A 306 1.55 -4.19 -15.89
CA ARG A 306 1.88 -5.52 -16.42
C ARG A 306 2.50 -6.36 -15.31
N LEU A 307 2.11 -7.63 -15.25
CA LEU A 307 2.71 -8.60 -14.34
C LEU A 307 4.10 -9.01 -14.84
N VAL A 308 5.09 -8.90 -13.96
CA VAL A 308 6.49 -9.29 -14.22
C VAL A 308 7.07 -9.98 -12.99
N THR A 309 8.13 -10.75 -13.16
CA THR A 309 8.96 -11.21 -12.05
C THR A 309 10.27 -10.42 -12.10
N LEU A 310 10.51 -9.63 -11.06
CA LEU A 310 11.73 -8.84 -10.93
C LEU A 310 12.90 -9.74 -10.49
N PRO A 311 14.16 -9.37 -10.77
CA PRO A 311 15.32 -10.22 -10.50
C PRO A 311 15.43 -10.72 -9.04
N ASP A 312 15.13 -9.85 -8.08
CA ASP A 312 15.27 -10.15 -6.64
C ASP A 312 13.95 -10.60 -5.97
N TYR A 313 12.91 -10.86 -6.78
CA TYR A 313 11.58 -11.24 -6.30
C TYR A 313 11.27 -12.70 -6.65
N THR A 314 10.77 -13.43 -5.67
CA THR A 314 10.27 -14.80 -5.86
C THR A 314 8.82 -14.86 -6.34
N THR A 315 8.09 -13.75 -6.22
CA THR A 315 6.68 -13.61 -6.63
C THR A 315 6.57 -12.56 -7.73
N SER A 316 5.59 -12.77 -8.62
CA SER A 316 5.29 -11.78 -9.65
C SER A 316 4.69 -10.51 -9.02
N THR A 317 5.09 -9.35 -9.53
CA THR A 317 4.61 -8.03 -9.13
C THR A 317 4.16 -7.22 -10.35
N TYR A 318 3.44 -6.13 -10.12
CA TYR A 318 3.01 -5.25 -11.20
C TYR A 318 3.95 -4.07 -11.38
N CYS A 319 4.34 -3.79 -12.62
CA CYS A 319 5.06 -2.58 -13.00
C CYS A 319 4.35 -1.84 -14.14
N VAL A 320 4.65 -0.57 -14.31
CA VAL A 320 4.06 0.29 -15.34
C VAL A 320 4.91 0.22 -16.61
N PRO A 321 4.39 -0.33 -17.74
CA PRO A 321 5.14 -0.41 -18.99
C PRO A 321 5.36 0.99 -19.58
N ALA A 322 6.61 1.32 -19.90
CA ALA A 322 7.02 2.56 -20.53
C ALA A 322 8.13 2.28 -21.58
N PRO A 323 7.85 1.52 -22.65
CA PRO A 323 8.86 1.16 -23.64
C PRO A 323 9.45 2.38 -24.34
N LEU A 324 10.75 2.32 -24.61
CA LEU A 324 11.54 3.36 -25.27
C LEU A 324 11.73 3.01 -26.74
N THR A 325 11.79 4.04 -27.58
CA THR A 325 12.25 3.94 -28.98
C THR A 325 13.36 4.95 -29.21
N PHE A 326 14.45 4.50 -29.73
CA PHE A 326 15.64 5.27 -30.09
C PHE A 326 15.64 5.46 -31.61
N THR A 327 15.91 6.67 -32.10
CA THR A 327 15.96 6.94 -33.55
C THR A 327 17.06 7.94 -33.82
N THR A 328 18.05 7.55 -34.62
CA THR A 328 19.14 8.44 -35.03
C THR A 328 18.62 9.51 -35.98
N GLN A 329 19.24 10.70 -35.93
CA GLN A 329 19.08 11.66 -37.00
C GLN A 329 19.65 11.07 -38.29
N THR A 330 19.06 11.42 -39.45
CA THR A 330 19.59 10.99 -40.76
C THR A 330 20.94 11.66 -41.00
N PHE A 331 21.96 10.87 -41.31
CA PHE A 331 23.30 11.37 -41.62
C PHE A 331 23.95 10.61 -42.80
N LYS A 332 25.03 11.16 -43.35
CA LYS A 332 25.85 10.47 -44.34
C LYS A 332 27.00 9.74 -43.64
N PRO A 333 27.15 8.44 -43.76
CA PRO A 333 28.26 7.71 -43.16
C PRO A 333 29.64 8.28 -43.49
N SER A 334 29.82 8.79 -44.73
CA SER A 334 31.06 9.45 -45.14
C SER A 334 31.45 10.72 -44.38
N THR A 335 30.51 11.29 -43.56
CA THR A 335 30.79 12.42 -42.70
C THR A 335 31.18 12.00 -41.27
N LYS A 336 31.29 10.72 -41.03
CA LYS A 336 31.67 10.16 -39.73
C LYS A 336 33.01 9.43 -39.82
N HIS A 337 33.78 9.51 -38.76
CA HIS A 337 35.01 8.73 -38.65
C HIS A 337 34.68 7.24 -38.46
N SER A 338 35.53 6.37 -39.03
CA SER A 338 35.37 4.94 -38.84
C SER A 338 35.66 4.56 -37.38
N GLY A 339 34.87 3.61 -36.85
CA GLY A 339 35.05 3.10 -35.48
C GLY A 339 33.73 2.74 -34.81
N ASP A 340 33.83 2.29 -33.58
CA ASP A 340 32.67 1.95 -32.72
C ASP A 340 32.18 3.18 -32.02
N TYR A 341 30.86 3.41 -32.03
CA TYR A 341 30.20 4.51 -31.37
C TYR A 341 29.40 3.98 -30.15
N THR A 342 29.76 4.45 -28.97
CA THR A 342 29.16 3.99 -27.74
C THR A 342 28.71 5.19 -26.86
N GLY A 343 27.75 4.95 -25.99
CA GLY A 343 27.27 5.96 -25.03
C GLY A 343 26.38 5.30 -23.98
N THR A 344 26.18 6.01 -22.89
CA THR A 344 25.29 5.58 -21.81
C THR A 344 24.16 6.58 -21.66
N VAL A 345 22.93 6.09 -21.54
CA VAL A 345 21.77 6.88 -21.15
C VAL A 345 21.35 6.41 -19.76
N THR A 346 21.32 7.34 -18.82
CA THR A 346 20.82 7.11 -17.46
C THR A 346 19.33 7.41 -17.41
N VAL A 347 18.57 6.48 -16.91
CA VAL A 347 17.14 6.65 -16.64
C VAL A 347 16.97 6.94 -15.16
N THR A 348 16.39 8.09 -14.82
CA THR A 348 16.03 8.44 -13.44
C THR A 348 14.52 8.37 -13.31
N TYR A 349 14.07 7.61 -12.34
CA TYR A 349 12.66 7.33 -12.07
C TYR A 349 12.32 7.69 -10.63
N THR A 350 11.27 8.48 -10.44
CA THR A 350 10.74 8.83 -9.12
C THR A 350 9.24 8.62 -9.10
N PRO A 351 8.75 7.56 -8.46
CA PRO A 351 7.32 7.37 -8.24
C PRO A 351 6.84 8.21 -7.06
N SER A 352 5.53 8.52 -7.04
CA SER A 352 4.86 9.07 -5.86
C SER A 352 3.65 8.21 -5.53
N THR A 353 3.52 7.84 -4.26
CA THR A 353 2.41 7.04 -3.71
C THR A 353 1.33 7.91 -3.07
N SER A 354 1.55 9.21 -2.93
CA SER A 354 0.65 10.17 -2.28
C SER A 354 -0.27 10.87 -3.27
#